data_b60b6694f31000e6ccb3b4151e21465f
#
_entry.id   b60b6694f31000e6ccb3b4151e21465f
#
_cell.length_a   1.000
_cell.length_b   1.000
_cell.length_c   1.000
_cell.angle_alpha   90.00
_cell.angle_beta   90.00
_cell.angle_gamma   90.00
#
_symmetry.space_group_name_H-M   'P 1'
#
loop_
_entity.id
_entity.type
_entity.pdbx_description
1 polymer ?
#
loop_
_entity_poly.entity_id
_entity_poly.type
_entity_poly.pdbx_seq_one_letter_code
_entity_poly.pdbx_strand_id
1 'polypeptide(L)'
;AMLLENPPKDLVIIGSGAIGIEFAYYFNEFGTKVHIVEMMDRILPNEDHEVSEEVEKNFKKSGIKITKGVKVSKIQSMKQNAKVFLEKKASDEIIKAEKVLLAVGVTGNISNLGLEDLGIETEAGAIKTDNFNRTNIENIYAIGDVCGPPWFCLLYTSDAADDRMR
;
A
#
# COMPACT_ATOMS: atom_id res chain seq x y z
N ALA A 1 -4.36 5.11 10.73
CA ALA A 1 -3.55 6.31 10.75
C ALA A 1 -4.41 7.56 10.85
N MET A 2 -5.42 7.73 10.00
CA MET A 2 -6.32 8.92 9.96
C MET A 2 -7.16 9.15 11.23
N LEU A 3 -7.31 8.15 12.08
CA LEU A 3 -8.05 8.25 13.35
C LEU A 3 -7.16 8.51 14.58
N LEU A 4 -5.88 8.82 14.36
CA LEU A 4 -4.98 9.20 15.46
C LEU A 4 -5.34 10.61 15.94
N GLU A 5 -5.56 10.76 17.23
CA GLU A 5 -5.85 12.07 17.84
C GLU A 5 -4.65 13.02 17.78
N ASN A 6 -3.45 12.47 17.86
CA ASN A 6 -2.21 13.23 17.78
C ASN A 6 -1.20 12.54 16.85
N PRO A 7 -0.40 13.31 16.10
CA PRO A 7 0.72 12.76 15.35
C PRO A 7 1.72 12.06 16.25
N PRO A 8 2.22 10.87 15.92
CA PRO A 8 3.26 10.21 16.71
C PRO A 8 4.59 10.95 16.61
N LYS A 9 5.45 10.82 17.60
CA LYS A 9 6.81 11.40 17.55
C LYS A 9 7.68 10.70 16.49
N ASP A 10 7.58 9.37 16.44
CA ASP A 10 8.36 8.53 15.54
C ASP A 10 7.42 7.53 14.84
N LEU A 11 7.46 7.50 13.51
CA LEU A 11 6.64 6.63 12.68
C LEU A 11 7.53 5.81 11.73
N VAL A 12 7.39 4.49 11.75
CA VAL A 12 7.91 3.63 10.70
C VAL A 12 6.77 3.31 9.72
N ILE A 13 7.01 3.51 8.44
CA ILE A 13 6.09 3.13 7.36
C ILE A 13 6.71 1.98 6.59
N ILE A 14 6.01 0.86 6.48
CA ILE A 14 6.43 -0.33 5.76
C ILE A 14 5.68 -0.36 4.42
N GLY A 15 6.45 -0.26 3.35
CA GLY A 15 5.95 -0.08 1.99
C GLY A 15 5.99 1.37 1.53
N SER A 16 6.44 1.59 0.31
CA SER A 16 6.65 2.90 -0.30
C SER A 16 5.87 3.09 -1.61
N GLY A 17 4.74 2.40 -1.77
CA GLY A 17 3.75 2.72 -2.80
C GLY A 17 3.05 4.06 -2.51
N ALA A 18 2.11 4.47 -3.35
CA ALA A 18 1.41 5.75 -3.24
C ALA A 18 0.91 6.04 -1.81
N ILE A 19 0.23 5.07 -1.18
CA ILE A 19 -0.30 5.22 0.18
C ILE A 19 0.82 5.49 1.20
N GLY A 20 1.91 4.73 1.15
CA GLY A 20 3.05 4.89 2.07
C GLY A 20 3.73 6.25 1.93
N ILE A 21 3.89 6.71 0.70
CA ILE A 21 4.49 8.00 0.35
C ILE A 21 3.61 9.18 0.82
N GLU A 22 2.30 9.12 0.59
CA GLU A 22 1.35 10.15 1.02
C GLU A 22 1.33 10.29 2.54
N PHE A 23 1.25 9.19 3.27
CA PHE A 23 1.33 9.21 4.73
C PHE A 23 2.69 9.67 5.25
N ALA A 24 3.78 9.32 4.58
CA ALA A 24 5.11 9.78 4.96
C ALA A 24 5.21 11.30 4.86
N TYR A 25 4.76 11.87 3.76
CA TYR A 25 4.70 13.31 3.57
C TYR A 25 3.81 13.97 4.63
N TYR A 26 2.56 13.49 4.77
CA TYR A 26 1.60 14.02 5.72
C TYR A 26 2.17 14.09 7.14
N PHE A 27 2.63 12.97 7.69
CA PHE A 27 3.13 12.95 9.06
C PHE A 27 4.42 13.75 9.25
N ASN A 28 5.28 13.80 8.23
CA ASN A 28 6.50 14.62 8.28
C ASN A 28 6.18 16.11 8.39
N GLU A 29 5.17 16.60 7.66
CA GLU A 29 4.71 18.00 7.76
C GLU A 29 4.14 18.35 9.13
N PHE A 30 3.62 17.36 9.88
CA PHE A 30 3.20 17.53 11.27
C PHE A 30 4.32 17.29 12.30
N GLY A 31 5.57 17.23 11.86
CA GLY A 31 6.73 17.13 12.72
C GLY A 31 7.06 15.73 13.23
N THR A 32 6.42 14.69 12.70
CA THR A 32 6.75 13.29 12.99
C THR A 32 8.08 12.93 12.34
N LYS A 33 8.97 12.25 13.07
CA LYS A 33 10.15 11.63 12.47
C LYS A 33 9.75 10.37 11.72
N VAL A 34 9.76 10.45 10.40
CA VAL A 34 9.32 9.35 9.52
C VAL A 34 10.49 8.53 9.03
N HIS A 35 10.33 7.20 9.06
CA HIS A 35 11.25 6.24 8.47
C HIS A 35 10.50 5.27 7.58
N ILE A 36 10.71 5.34 6.26
CA ILE A 36 10.16 4.41 5.28
C ILE A 36 11.09 3.20 5.16
N VAL A 37 10.50 2.01 5.18
CA VAL A 37 11.17 0.74 4.91
C VAL A 37 10.53 0.09 3.68
N GLU A 38 11.34 -0.15 2.65
CA GLU A 38 10.90 -0.72 1.38
C GLU A 38 11.69 -1.99 1.04
N MET A 39 10.99 -3.01 0.58
CA MET A 39 11.58 -4.28 0.18
C MET A 39 12.24 -4.18 -1.20
N MET A 40 11.68 -3.38 -2.08
CA MET A 40 12.22 -3.13 -3.42
C MET A 40 13.44 -2.21 -3.34
N ASP A 41 14.19 -2.14 -4.42
CA ASP A 41 15.41 -1.34 -4.54
C ASP A 41 15.14 0.17 -4.73
N ARG A 42 13.88 0.55 -4.96
CA ARG A 42 13.42 1.94 -5.09
C ARG A 42 12.07 2.17 -4.41
N ILE A 43 11.78 3.41 -4.05
CA ILE A 43 10.44 3.83 -3.62
C ILE A 43 9.54 3.99 -4.85
N LEU A 44 8.23 4.00 -4.66
CA LEU A 44 7.26 4.08 -5.76
C LEU A 44 7.59 3.09 -6.90
N PRO A 45 7.70 1.78 -6.62
CA PRO A 45 8.27 0.81 -7.56
C PRO A 45 7.47 0.69 -8.87
N ASN A 46 6.21 1.08 -8.87
CA ASN A 46 5.31 1.02 -10.02
C ASN A 46 5.34 2.30 -10.89
N GLU A 47 6.01 3.35 -10.40
CA GLU A 47 6.08 4.64 -11.10
C GLU A 47 7.35 4.72 -11.97
N ASP A 48 7.42 5.76 -12.78
CA ASP A 48 8.61 6.06 -13.57
C ASP A 48 9.84 6.24 -12.67
N HIS A 49 11.01 5.82 -13.18
CA HIS A 49 12.25 5.83 -12.41
C HIS A 49 12.67 7.24 -12.01
N GLU A 50 12.56 8.20 -12.92
CA GLU A 50 12.93 9.59 -12.67
C GLU A 50 12.02 10.23 -11.61
N VAL A 51 10.73 9.89 -11.64
CA VAL A 51 9.75 10.31 -10.61
C VAL A 51 10.14 9.75 -9.25
N SER A 52 10.47 8.46 -9.18
CA SER A 52 10.88 7.80 -7.94
C SER A 52 12.14 8.44 -7.35
N GLU A 53 13.13 8.74 -8.17
CA GLU A 53 14.38 9.39 -7.74
C GLU A 53 14.14 10.81 -7.22
N GLU A 54 13.33 11.61 -7.91
CA GLU A 54 13.07 13.00 -7.48
C GLU A 54 12.26 13.02 -6.17
N VAL A 55 11.27 12.13 -6.00
CA VAL A 55 10.54 12.00 -4.73
C VAL A 55 11.48 11.59 -3.61
N GLU A 56 12.35 10.59 -3.83
CA GLU A 56 13.32 10.13 -2.82
C GLU A 56 14.26 11.26 -2.39
N LYS A 57 14.77 12.02 -3.34
CA LYS A 57 15.66 13.17 -3.10
C LYS A 57 14.97 14.26 -2.27
N ASN A 58 13.72 14.58 -2.59
CA ASN A 58 12.94 15.58 -1.86
C ASN A 58 12.60 15.10 -0.45
N PHE A 59 12.23 13.85 -0.28
CA PHE A 59 11.94 13.26 1.03
C PHE A 59 13.17 13.27 1.95
N LYS A 60 14.35 12.92 1.42
CA LYS A 60 15.61 13.01 2.17
C LYS A 60 15.93 14.44 2.60
N LYS A 61 15.67 15.43 1.73
CA LYS A 61 15.85 16.86 2.09
C LYS A 61 14.88 17.31 3.20
N SER A 62 13.66 16.77 3.21
CA SER A 62 12.67 17.03 4.27
C SER A 62 12.94 16.24 5.56
N GLY A 63 14.01 15.45 5.62
CA GLY A 63 14.38 14.70 6.82
C GLY A 63 13.73 13.32 6.96
N ILE A 64 12.96 12.87 5.96
CA ILE A 64 12.41 11.51 5.94
C ILE A 64 13.53 10.50 5.70
N LYS A 65 13.67 9.53 6.60
CA LYS A 65 14.61 8.44 6.46
C LYS A 65 14.03 7.34 5.54
N ILE A 66 14.83 6.81 4.63
CA ILE A 66 14.43 5.76 3.69
C ILE A 66 15.45 4.63 3.74
N THR A 67 14.97 3.41 3.96
CA THR A 67 15.74 2.17 3.86
C THR A 67 15.10 1.30 2.79
N LYS A 68 15.86 0.98 1.73
CA LYS A 68 15.41 0.20 0.57
C LYS A 68 16.13 -1.14 0.48
N GLY A 69 15.56 -2.09 -0.30
CA GLY A 69 16.12 -3.42 -0.53
C GLY A 69 16.14 -4.28 0.73
N VAL A 70 15.24 -4.02 1.68
CA VAL A 70 15.23 -4.68 2.99
C VAL A 70 13.82 -5.15 3.33
N LYS A 71 13.71 -6.43 3.65
CA LYS A 71 12.46 -7.04 4.10
C LYS A 71 12.28 -6.87 5.60
N VAL A 72 11.06 -6.58 6.02
CA VAL A 72 10.66 -6.65 7.43
C VAL A 72 10.28 -8.09 7.77
N SER A 73 11.00 -8.69 8.72
CA SER A 73 10.73 -10.06 9.16
C SER A 73 9.69 -10.15 10.28
N LYS A 74 9.68 -9.14 11.15
CA LYS A 74 8.82 -9.15 12.33
C LYS A 74 8.52 -7.74 12.81
N ILE A 75 7.30 -7.55 13.33
CA ILE A 75 6.92 -6.39 14.12
C ILE A 75 6.54 -6.88 15.51
N GLN A 76 7.13 -6.29 16.53
CA GLN A 76 6.82 -6.57 17.93
C GLN A 76 6.19 -5.34 18.57
N SER A 77 4.88 -5.41 18.82
CA SER A 77 4.17 -4.37 19.55
C SER A 77 4.53 -4.40 21.03
N MET A 78 4.68 -3.22 21.61
CA MET A 78 4.92 -3.00 23.04
C MET A 78 3.90 -1.96 23.54
N LYS A 79 3.83 -1.73 24.87
CA LYS A 79 2.80 -0.84 25.45
C LYS A 79 2.78 0.57 24.85
N GLN A 80 3.93 1.17 24.55
CA GLN A 80 4.04 2.55 24.07
C GLN A 80 4.80 2.69 22.75
N ASN A 81 5.37 1.60 22.23
CA ASN A 81 6.17 1.62 20.99
C ASN A 81 6.13 0.26 20.32
N ALA A 82 6.76 0.17 19.15
CA ALA A 82 6.98 -1.06 18.45
C ALA A 82 8.44 -1.21 18.02
N LYS A 83 8.87 -2.45 17.84
CA LYS A 83 10.15 -2.81 17.24
C LYS A 83 9.90 -3.44 15.89
N VAL A 84 10.57 -2.92 14.87
CA VAL A 84 10.56 -3.44 13.50
C VAL A 84 11.90 -4.11 13.23
N PHE A 85 11.87 -5.39 12.92
CA PHE A 85 13.06 -6.21 12.64
C PHE A 85 13.27 -6.29 11.13
N LEU A 86 14.45 -5.88 10.68
CA LEU A 86 14.83 -5.89 9.27
C LEU A 86 15.76 -7.06 8.98
N GLU A 87 15.46 -7.81 7.92
CA GLU A 87 16.34 -8.86 7.42
C GLU A 87 17.48 -8.22 6.61
N LYS A 88 18.69 -8.18 7.15
CA LYS A 88 19.89 -7.78 6.43
C LYS A 88 20.86 -8.94 6.30
N LYS A 89 21.60 -9.00 5.19
CA LYS A 89 22.57 -10.08 4.90
C LYS A 89 23.65 -10.27 5.96
N ALA A 90 23.99 -9.24 6.73
CA ALA A 90 25.11 -9.27 7.68
C ALA A 90 24.67 -9.29 9.16
N SER A 91 23.53 -8.71 9.49
CA SER A 91 22.95 -8.70 10.87
C SER A 91 21.56 -8.10 10.83
N ASP A 92 20.66 -8.61 11.66
CA ASP A 92 19.34 -8.02 11.81
C ASP A 92 19.46 -6.60 12.40
N GLU A 93 18.80 -5.65 11.77
CA GLU A 93 18.66 -4.29 12.30
C GLU A 93 17.29 -4.13 12.93
N ILE A 94 17.23 -3.43 14.07
CA ILE A 94 15.98 -3.17 14.78
C ILE A 94 15.72 -1.66 14.78
N ILE A 95 14.57 -1.26 14.22
CA ILE A 95 14.09 0.11 14.30
C ILE A 95 13.03 0.16 15.41
N LYS A 96 13.12 1.16 16.27
CA LYS A 96 12.08 1.46 17.27
C LYS A 96 11.28 2.67 16.81
N ALA A 97 9.97 2.60 16.95
CA ALA A 97 9.08 3.72 16.68
C ALA A 97 7.88 3.71 17.63
N GLU A 98 7.26 4.87 17.82
CA GLU A 98 6.02 4.97 18.59
C GLU A 98 4.87 4.26 17.85
N LYS A 99 4.79 4.42 16.54
CA LYS A 99 3.79 3.77 15.69
C LYS A 99 4.44 3.12 14.46
N VAL A 100 3.77 2.12 13.93
CA VAL A 100 4.11 1.48 12.66
C VAL A 100 2.88 1.49 11.76
N LEU A 101 3.03 1.97 10.55
CA LEU A 101 2.04 1.95 9.49
C LEU A 101 2.41 0.87 8.48
N LEU A 102 1.49 -0.04 8.20
CA LEU A 102 1.61 -1.02 7.12
C LEU A 102 0.95 -0.45 5.87
N ALA A 103 1.75 -0.28 4.81
CA ALA A 103 1.32 0.21 3.50
C ALA A 103 1.84 -0.70 2.38
N VAL A 104 1.79 -2.02 2.62
CA VAL A 104 2.38 -3.07 1.75
C VAL A 104 1.47 -3.50 0.60
N GLY A 105 0.37 -2.82 0.39
CA GLY A 105 -0.61 -3.08 -0.64
C GLY A 105 -1.98 -3.41 -0.09
N VAL A 106 -2.93 -3.55 -0.99
CA VAL A 106 -4.32 -3.88 -0.74
C VAL A 106 -4.73 -5.06 -1.64
N THR A 107 -5.82 -5.71 -1.30
CA THR A 107 -6.47 -6.75 -2.12
C THR A 107 -7.97 -6.51 -2.13
N GLY A 108 -8.65 -7.01 -3.15
CA GLY A 108 -10.10 -6.96 -3.21
C GLY A 108 -10.72 -7.66 -1.98
N ASN A 109 -11.75 -7.07 -1.41
CA ASN A 109 -12.50 -7.71 -0.33
C ASN A 109 -13.56 -8.65 -0.92
N ILE A 110 -13.11 -9.80 -1.39
CA ILE A 110 -13.94 -10.79 -2.10
C ILE A 110 -14.27 -12.03 -1.26
N SER A 111 -13.78 -12.09 -0.02
CA SER A 111 -14.05 -13.24 0.86
C SER A 111 -15.51 -13.27 1.32
N ASN A 112 -16.06 -14.48 1.41
CA ASN A 112 -17.43 -14.74 1.88
C ASN A 112 -18.55 -14.10 1.02
N LEU A 113 -18.28 -13.87 -0.25
CA LEU A 113 -19.31 -13.42 -1.22
C LEU A 113 -20.04 -14.58 -1.91
N GLY A 114 -19.69 -15.84 -1.62
CA GLY A 114 -20.27 -17.01 -2.28
C GLY A 114 -19.81 -17.17 -3.73
N LEU A 115 -18.64 -16.63 -4.09
CA LEU A 115 -18.13 -16.67 -5.46
C LEU A 115 -17.85 -18.09 -5.92
N GLU A 116 -17.33 -18.93 -5.03
CA GLU A 116 -17.03 -20.33 -5.26
C GLU A 116 -18.31 -21.13 -5.54
N ASP A 117 -19.39 -20.86 -4.78
CA ASP A 117 -20.68 -21.53 -4.93
C ASP A 117 -21.33 -21.22 -6.29
N LEU A 118 -21.05 -20.03 -6.83
CA LEU A 118 -21.53 -19.58 -8.13
C LEU A 118 -20.56 -19.94 -9.26
N GLY A 119 -19.38 -20.45 -8.97
CA GLY A 119 -18.35 -20.76 -9.94
C GLY A 119 -17.74 -19.52 -10.59
N ILE A 120 -17.71 -18.38 -9.86
CA ILE A 120 -17.10 -17.13 -10.33
C ILE A 120 -15.58 -17.25 -10.22
N GLU A 121 -14.88 -17.01 -11.33
CA GLU A 121 -13.43 -17.08 -11.40
C GLU A 121 -12.79 -15.88 -10.67
N THR A 122 -11.75 -16.19 -9.88
CA THR A 122 -10.93 -15.19 -9.20
C THR A 122 -9.45 -15.38 -9.55
N GLU A 123 -8.68 -14.30 -9.58
CA GLU A 123 -7.24 -14.32 -9.84
C GLU A 123 -6.55 -13.27 -8.98
N ALA A 124 -5.45 -13.64 -8.31
CA ALA A 124 -4.64 -12.76 -7.47
C ALA A 124 -5.44 -11.93 -6.43
N GLY A 125 -6.52 -12.48 -5.88
CA GLY A 125 -7.37 -11.78 -4.88
C GLY A 125 -8.37 -10.81 -5.48
N ALA A 126 -8.68 -10.93 -6.77
CA ALA A 126 -9.68 -10.13 -7.47
C ALA A 126 -10.67 -11.04 -8.24
N ILE A 127 -11.85 -10.54 -8.52
CA ILE A 127 -12.82 -11.18 -9.41
C ILE A 127 -12.34 -10.95 -10.86
N LYS A 128 -12.20 -12.01 -11.62
CA LYS A 128 -11.81 -11.94 -13.03
C LYS A 128 -12.93 -11.41 -13.88
N THR A 129 -12.64 -10.36 -14.66
CA THR A 129 -13.61 -9.75 -15.57
C THR A 129 -13.00 -9.48 -16.95
N ASP A 130 -13.86 -9.35 -17.94
CA ASP A 130 -13.49 -8.83 -19.25
C ASP A 130 -13.44 -7.29 -19.27
N ASN A 131 -13.18 -6.70 -20.44
CA ASN A 131 -13.11 -5.24 -20.61
C ASN A 131 -14.47 -4.51 -20.40
N PHE A 132 -15.56 -5.24 -20.24
CA PHE A 132 -16.90 -4.74 -19.98
C PHE A 132 -17.37 -5.07 -18.55
N ASN A 133 -16.43 -5.44 -17.68
CA ASN A 133 -16.68 -5.84 -16.29
C ASN A 133 -17.57 -7.10 -16.14
N ARG A 134 -17.68 -7.93 -17.17
CA ARG A 134 -18.44 -9.19 -17.11
C ARG A 134 -17.58 -10.27 -16.46
N THR A 135 -18.17 -11.04 -15.56
CA THR A 135 -17.55 -12.25 -15.03
C THR A 135 -17.70 -13.42 -16.04
N ASN A 136 -17.17 -14.57 -15.68
CA ASN A 136 -17.39 -15.82 -16.45
C ASN A 136 -18.83 -16.35 -16.32
N ILE A 137 -19.66 -15.80 -15.41
CA ILE A 137 -21.05 -16.18 -15.23
C ILE A 137 -21.96 -15.14 -15.89
N GLU A 138 -22.87 -15.61 -16.74
CA GLU A 138 -23.81 -14.76 -17.46
C GLU A 138 -24.64 -13.90 -16.50
N ASN A 139 -24.85 -12.63 -16.85
CA ASN A 139 -25.60 -11.63 -16.05
C ASN A 139 -24.96 -11.25 -14.71
N ILE A 140 -23.72 -11.65 -14.42
CA ILE A 140 -22.97 -11.22 -13.24
C ILE A 140 -21.80 -10.35 -13.69
N TYR A 141 -21.72 -9.15 -13.10
CA TYR A 141 -20.70 -8.15 -13.34
C TYR A 141 -19.97 -7.83 -12.04
N ALA A 142 -18.72 -7.47 -12.14
CA ALA A 142 -17.95 -6.96 -10.99
C ALA A 142 -17.31 -5.61 -11.35
N ILE A 143 -17.40 -4.64 -10.46
CA ILE A 143 -16.85 -3.29 -10.64
C ILE A 143 -16.14 -2.82 -9.38
N GLY A 144 -15.21 -1.89 -9.54
CA GLY A 144 -14.46 -1.32 -8.43
C GLY A 144 -13.28 -2.18 -7.99
N ASP A 145 -12.85 -2.00 -6.75
CA ASP A 145 -11.63 -2.61 -6.21
C ASP A 145 -11.63 -4.14 -6.21
N VAL A 146 -12.81 -4.76 -6.28
CA VAL A 146 -12.94 -6.23 -6.37
C VAL A 146 -12.44 -6.80 -7.69
N CYS A 147 -12.27 -5.97 -8.74
CA CYS A 147 -11.77 -6.38 -10.06
C CYS A 147 -10.24 -6.31 -10.16
N GLY A 148 -9.53 -5.95 -9.10
CA GLY A 148 -8.08 -5.82 -9.09
C GLY A 148 -7.57 -4.42 -9.40
N PRO A 149 -6.25 -4.27 -9.55
CA PRO A 149 -5.63 -2.95 -9.81
C PRO A 149 -6.03 -2.35 -11.16
N PRO A 150 -5.94 -1.01 -11.27
CA PRO A 150 -5.45 -0.07 -10.28
C PRO A 150 -6.50 0.32 -9.25
N TRP A 151 -6.12 0.33 -7.96
CA TRP A 151 -7.02 0.67 -6.85
C TRP A 151 -6.94 2.16 -6.49
N PHE A 152 -7.67 2.98 -7.21
CA PHE A 152 -7.79 4.42 -6.92
C PHE A 152 -9.26 4.78 -6.80
N CYS A 153 -9.63 5.46 -5.73
CA CYS A 153 -11.01 5.71 -5.33
C CYS A 153 -11.84 6.53 -6.35
N LEU A 154 -11.22 7.18 -7.30
CA LEU A 154 -11.88 7.97 -8.34
C LEU A 154 -11.41 7.58 -9.75
N LEU A 155 -10.92 6.36 -9.92
CA LEU A 155 -10.46 5.94 -11.22
C LEU A 155 -11.63 5.54 -12.11
N TYR A 156 -11.65 6.11 -13.29
CA TYR A 156 -12.65 5.98 -14.36
C TYR A 156 -12.74 4.59 -14.97
N THR A 157 -11.95 3.63 -14.53
CA THR A 157 -11.93 2.28 -15.11
C THR A 157 -13.09 1.39 -14.64
N SER A 158 -13.80 1.80 -13.60
CA SER A 158 -14.86 0.99 -13.00
C SER A 158 -16.10 1.81 -12.64
N ASP A 159 -16.19 3.02 -13.16
CA ASP A 159 -17.37 3.85 -12.97
C ASP A 159 -18.48 3.33 -13.92
N ALA A 160 -19.67 3.07 -13.37
CA ALA A 160 -20.84 2.69 -14.15
C ALA A 160 -21.27 3.78 -15.15
N ALA A 161 -20.77 5.01 -14.98
CA ALA A 161 -20.93 6.11 -15.93
C ALA A 161 -19.84 6.19 -16.99
N ASP A 162 -18.84 5.31 -16.95
CA ASP A 162 -17.76 5.26 -17.95
C ASP A 162 -18.32 4.96 -19.35
N ASP A 163 -17.85 5.69 -20.34
CA ASP A 163 -18.25 5.55 -21.76
C ASP A 163 -18.02 4.14 -22.35
N ARG A 164 -17.27 3.28 -21.66
CA ARG A 164 -17.10 1.87 -22.05
C ARG A 164 -18.34 1.02 -21.86
N MET A 165 -19.35 1.55 -21.16
CA MET A 165 -20.64 0.89 -20.99
C MET A 165 -21.70 1.34 -22.02
N ARG A 166 -21.31 2.15 -22.99
CA ARG A 166 -22.19 2.65 -24.08
C ARG A 166 -22.06 1.84 -25.35
#